data_9d60c7d2bb6172d18eab9fa64a92aab1
#
_entry.id   9d60c7d2bb6172d18eab9fa64a92aab1
#
_cell.length_a   1.000
_cell.length_b   1.000
_cell.length_c   1.000
_cell.angle_alpha   90.00
_cell.angle_beta   90.00
_cell.angle_gamma   90.00
#
_symmetry.space_group_name_H-M   'P 1'
#
loop_
_entity.id
_entity.type
_entity.pdbx_description
1 polymer ?
#
loop_
_entity_poly.entity_id
_entity_poly.type
_entity_poly.pdbx_seq_one_letter_code
_entity_poly.pdbx_strand_id
1 'polypeptide(L)'
;MSDGINNTDAATVGQLNERFDDAQVFLLQTNERIDETDKRLSTVHAELSRDIIAGTSAAVTYTDVTALALQDEIKDGTNKVRDELKSQGDSLRGEIGGVYRDARAHTDSQVTAVRDELKAEGDSLRGE
;
A
#
# COMPACT_ATOMS: atom_id res chain seq x y z
N MET A 1 -8.03 37.22 -85.82
CA MET A 1 -8.86 36.90 -84.64
C MET A 1 -8.75 35.43 -84.23
N SER A 2 -8.76 34.49 -85.20
CA SER A 2 -8.68 33.07 -84.88
C SER A 2 -7.36 32.68 -84.19
N ASP A 3 -6.25 33.23 -84.61
CA ASP A 3 -4.93 32.92 -84.06
C ASP A 3 -4.78 33.41 -82.60
N GLY A 4 -5.37 34.54 -82.29
CA GLY A 4 -5.35 35.07 -80.93
C GLY A 4 -6.21 34.24 -79.94
N ILE A 5 -7.35 33.75 -80.41
CA ILE A 5 -8.20 32.85 -79.62
C ILE A 5 -7.52 31.52 -79.37
N ASN A 6 -6.89 30.95 -80.44
CA ASN A 6 -6.15 29.67 -80.29
C ASN A 6 -4.96 29.80 -79.35
N ASN A 7 -4.22 30.91 -79.41
CA ASN A 7 -3.10 31.13 -78.49
C ASN A 7 -3.57 31.29 -77.04
N THR A 8 -4.69 31.94 -76.86
CA THR A 8 -5.29 32.08 -75.54
C THR A 8 -5.76 30.70 -74.97
N ASP A 9 -6.39 29.89 -75.86
CA ASP A 9 -6.82 28.53 -75.48
C ASP A 9 -5.62 27.63 -75.16
N ALA A 10 -4.56 27.70 -75.99
CA ALA A 10 -3.33 26.91 -75.73
C ALA A 10 -2.65 27.35 -74.44
N ALA A 11 -2.58 28.64 -74.17
CA ALA A 11 -2.05 29.15 -72.87
C ALA A 11 -2.89 28.71 -71.69
N THR A 12 -4.23 28.74 -71.81
CA THR A 12 -5.14 28.28 -70.76
C THR A 12 -4.99 26.78 -70.48
N VAL A 13 -4.85 25.94 -71.48
CA VAL A 13 -4.59 24.51 -71.35
C VAL A 13 -3.25 24.26 -70.69
N GLY A 14 -2.22 24.98 -71.10
CA GLY A 14 -0.90 24.90 -70.46
C GLY A 14 -0.94 25.27 -68.97
N GLN A 15 -1.64 26.35 -68.64
CA GLN A 15 -1.82 26.78 -67.25
C GLN A 15 -2.61 25.76 -66.45
N LEU A 16 -3.62 25.12 -66.98
CA LEU A 16 -4.37 24.05 -66.33
C LEU A 16 -3.52 22.83 -66.06
N ASN A 17 -2.68 22.44 -67.03
CA ASN A 17 -1.75 21.32 -66.85
C ASN A 17 -0.73 21.61 -65.74
N GLU A 18 -0.15 22.82 -65.72
CA GLU A 18 0.76 23.22 -64.65
C GLU A 18 0.10 23.16 -63.27
N ARG A 19 -1.11 23.69 -63.16
CA ARG A 19 -1.87 23.65 -61.90
C ARG A 19 -2.22 22.23 -61.48
N PHE A 20 -2.52 21.36 -62.44
CA PHE A 20 -2.79 19.95 -62.19
C PHE A 20 -1.55 19.25 -61.64
N ASP A 21 -0.38 19.49 -62.27
CA ASP A 21 0.89 18.94 -61.83
C ASP A 21 1.26 19.45 -60.43
N ASP A 22 1.10 20.73 -60.15
CA ASP A 22 1.32 21.32 -58.85
C ASP A 22 0.39 20.71 -57.76
N ALA A 23 -0.87 20.48 -58.12
CA ALA A 23 -1.83 19.83 -57.23
C ALA A 23 -1.43 18.38 -56.93
N GLN A 24 -0.93 17.65 -57.95
CA GLN A 24 -0.43 16.27 -57.73
C GLN A 24 0.78 16.24 -56.80
N VAL A 25 1.73 17.14 -56.99
CA VAL A 25 2.92 17.27 -56.12
C VAL A 25 2.48 17.59 -54.68
N PHE A 26 1.54 18.52 -54.53
CA PHE A 26 1.00 18.88 -53.24
C PHE A 26 0.32 17.69 -52.54
N LEU A 27 -0.49 16.91 -53.26
CA LEU A 27 -1.13 15.71 -52.75
C LEU A 27 -0.12 14.65 -52.34
N LEU A 28 0.93 14.41 -53.13
CA LEU A 28 1.99 13.47 -52.77
C LEU A 28 2.72 13.90 -51.53
N GLN A 29 3.05 15.17 -51.38
CA GLN A 29 3.70 15.71 -50.20
C GLN A 29 2.79 15.59 -48.96
N THR A 30 1.50 15.84 -49.13
CA THR A 30 0.50 15.72 -48.04
C THR A 30 0.39 14.24 -47.63
N ASN A 31 0.35 13.31 -48.54
CA ASN A 31 0.33 11.88 -48.27
C ASN A 31 1.59 11.42 -47.51
N GLU A 32 2.76 11.89 -47.92
CA GLU A 32 4.03 11.61 -47.22
C GLU A 32 3.98 12.12 -45.76
N ARG A 33 3.44 13.32 -45.55
CA ARG A 33 3.26 13.89 -44.22
C ARG A 33 2.29 13.09 -43.37
N ILE A 34 1.22 12.63 -43.99
CA ILE A 34 0.23 11.76 -43.29
C ILE A 34 0.91 10.45 -42.89
N ASP A 35 1.62 9.81 -43.77
CA ASP A 35 2.34 8.56 -43.49
C ASP A 35 3.37 8.75 -42.37
N GLU A 36 4.14 9.83 -42.43
CA GLU A 36 5.10 10.16 -41.37
C GLU A 36 4.42 10.40 -40.04
N THR A 37 3.30 11.13 -40.02
CA THR A 37 2.51 11.38 -38.83
C THR A 37 1.94 10.08 -38.24
N ASP A 38 1.42 9.19 -39.09
CA ASP A 38 0.92 7.87 -38.66
C ASP A 38 2.03 7.02 -38.04
N LYS A 39 3.22 7.04 -38.62
CA LYS A 39 4.39 6.34 -38.06
C LYS A 39 4.77 6.91 -36.68
N ARG A 40 4.79 8.22 -36.57
CA ARG A 40 5.09 8.89 -35.29
C ARG A 40 4.03 8.56 -34.23
N LEU A 41 2.75 8.59 -34.63
CA LEU A 41 1.65 8.21 -33.74
C LEU A 41 1.77 6.76 -33.26
N SER A 42 2.09 5.85 -34.17
CA SER A 42 2.29 4.43 -33.81
C SER A 42 3.45 4.26 -32.84
N THR A 43 4.56 4.97 -33.05
CA THR A 43 5.72 4.94 -32.18
C THR A 43 5.39 5.48 -30.79
N VAL A 44 4.75 6.66 -30.73
CA VAL A 44 4.34 7.28 -29.46
C VAL A 44 3.34 6.38 -28.72
N HIS A 45 2.38 5.81 -29.44
CA HIS A 45 1.42 4.88 -28.84
C HIS A 45 2.12 3.65 -28.23
N ALA A 46 3.07 3.06 -28.94
CA ALA A 46 3.83 1.91 -28.45
C ALA A 46 4.67 2.28 -27.21
N GLU A 47 5.33 3.42 -27.22
CA GLU A 47 6.11 3.92 -26.08
C GLU A 47 5.25 4.18 -24.88
N LEU A 48 4.12 4.89 -25.04
CA LEU A 48 3.19 5.18 -23.96
C LEU A 48 2.57 3.90 -23.37
N SER A 49 2.21 2.95 -24.24
CA SER A 49 1.68 1.66 -23.78
C SER A 49 2.70 0.89 -22.95
N ARG A 50 3.95 0.89 -23.38
CA ARG A 50 5.05 0.27 -22.63
C ARG A 50 5.27 0.94 -21.30
N ASP A 51 5.29 2.27 -21.26
CA ASP A 51 5.50 3.05 -20.06
C ASP A 51 4.34 2.85 -19.05
N ILE A 52 3.10 2.81 -19.52
CA ILE A 52 1.93 2.53 -18.69
C ILE A 52 2.02 1.13 -18.10
N ILE A 53 2.35 0.12 -18.89
CA ILE A 53 2.50 -1.26 -18.41
C ILE A 53 3.62 -1.33 -17.37
N ALA A 54 4.77 -0.73 -17.63
CA ALA A 54 5.89 -0.70 -16.72
C ALA A 54 5.54 0.01 -15.40
N GLY A 55 4.89 1.17 -15.50
CA GLY A 55 4.44 1.94 -14.34
C GLY A 55 3.40 1.20 -13.50
N THR A 56 2.43 0.57 -14.15
CA THR A 56 1.41 -0.24 -13.47
C THR A 56 2.04 -1.45 -12.78
N SER A 57 2.93 -2.15 -13.45
CA SER A 57 3.65 -3.30 -12.89
C SER A 57 4.48 -2.89 -11.68
N ALA A 58 5.21 -1.79 -11.76
CA ALA A 58 5.99 -1.25 -10.65
C ALA A 58 5.11 -0.86 -9.46
N ALA A 59 3.96 -0.22 -9.71
CA ALA A 59 3.01 0.17 -8.68
C ALA A 59 2.41 -1.05 -7.97
N VAL A 60 2.04 -2.10 -8.71
CA VAL A 60 1.53 -3.36 -8.15
C VAL A 60 2.60 -4.02 -7.28
N THR A 61 3.82 -4.12 -7.78
CA THR A 61 4.94 -4.70 -7.02
C THR A 61 5.20 -3.92 -5.73
N TYR A 62 5.21 -2.59 -5.79
CA TYR A 62 5.39 -1.75 -4.60
C TYR A 62 4.27 -1.98 -3.59
N THR A 63 3.02 -2.04 -4.05
CA THR A 63 1.86 -2.29 -3.20
C THR A 63 1.95 -3.66 -2.52
N ASP A 64 2.30 -4.70 -3.26
CA ASP A 64 2.43 -6.05 -2.74
C ASP A 64 3.55 -6.16 -1.69
N VAL A 65 4.72 -5.59 -1.98
CA VAL A 65 5.86 -5.56 -1.04
C VAL A 65 5.50 -4.79 0.23
N THR A 66 4.83 -3.64 0.10
CA THR A 66 4.39 -2.83 1.24
C THR A 66 3.35 -3.58 2.07
N ALA A 67 2.39 -4.26 1.43
CA ALA A 67 1.39 -5.07 2.12
C ALA A 67 2.02 -6.21 2.93
N LEU A 68 3.00 -6.92 2.35
CA LEU A 68 3.74 -7.98 3.04
C LEU A 68 4.52 -7.44 4.23
N ALA A 69 5.22 -6.32 4.07
CA ALA A 69 5.96 -5.67 5.16
C ALA A 69 5.04 -5.27 6.31
N LEU A 70 3.88 -4.69 6.01
CA LEU A 70 2.87 -4.34 7.01
C LEU A 70 2.30 -5.57 7.72
N GLN A 71 2.06 -6.66 6.99
CA GLN A 71 1.64 -7.92 7.59
C GLN A 71 2.66 -8.44 8.61
N ASP A 72 3.93 -8.42 8.26
CA ASP A 72 5.00 -8.85 9.15
C ASP A 72 5.09 -7.97 10.39
N GLU A 73 5.02 -6.65 10.24
CA GLU A 73 5.00 -5.70 11.37
C GLU A 73 3.81 -5.95 12.31
N ILE A 74 2.61 -6.18 11.76
CA ILE A 74 1.40 -6.48 12.54
C ILE A 74 1.59 -7.79 13.30
N LYS A 75 2.11 -8.81 12.65
CA LYS A 75 2.38 -10.11 13.27
C LYS A 75 3.38 -10.00 14.42
N ASP A 76 4.49 -9.30 14.20
CA ASP A 76 5.51 -9.08 15.22
C ASP A 76 4.96 -8.25 16.39
N GLY A 77 4.22 -7.18 16.10
CA GLY A 77 3.55 -6.38 17.12
C GLY A 77 2.55 -7.19 17.95
N THR A 78 1.75 -8.02 17.29
CA THR A 78 0.79 -8.91 17.95
C THR A 78 1.50 -9.93 18.86
N ASN A 79 2.59 -10.50 18.40
CA ASN A 79 3.38 -11.44 19.20
C ASN A 79 4.00 -10.76 20.43
N LYS A 80 4.55 -9.55 20.27
CA LYS A 80 5.08 -8.77 21.39
C LYS A 80 4.02 -8.49 22.44
N VAL A 81 2.84 -8.01 22.02
CA VAL A 81 1.72 -7.74 22.93
C VAL A 81 1.29 -9.01 23.66
N ARG A 82 1.21 -10.13 22.94
CA ARG A 82 0.86 -11.43 23.54
C ARG A 82 1.88 -11.86 24.62
N ASP A 83 3.17 -11.72 24.32
CA ASP A 83 4.24 -12.08 25.25
C ASP A 83 4.25 -11.16 26.48
N GLU A 84 4.03 -9.86 26.28
CA GLU A 84 3.89 -8.91 27.38
C GLU A 84 2.69 -9.23 28.26
N LEU A 85 1.52 -9.53 27.67
CA LEU A 85 0.33 -9.92 28.40
C LEU A 85 0.54 -11.20 29.21
N LYS A 86 1.21 -12.18 28.62
CA LYS A 86 1.57 -13.42 29.32
C LYS A 86 2.48 -13.12 30.51
N SER A 87 3.52 -12.33 30.30
CA SER A 87 4.46 -11.95 31.36
C SER A 87 3.76 -11.20 32.50
N GLN A 88 2.92 -10.22 32.18
CA GLN A 88 2.13 -9.50 33.16
C GLN A 88 1.15 -10.41 33.89
N GLY A 89 0.50 -11.31 33.19
CA GLY A 89 -0.39 -12.31 33.78
C GLY A 89 0.33 -13.22 34.77
N ASP A 90 1.51 -13.71 34.42
CA ASP A 90 2.32 -14.54 35.29
C ASP A 90 2.81 -13.77 36.52
N SER A 91 3.21 -12.51 36.35
CA SER A 91 3.58 -11.62 37.45
C SER A 91 2.41 -11.38 38.43
N LEU A 92 1.23 -11.07 37.90
CA LEU A 92 0.02 -10.87 38.73
C LEU A 92 -0.38 -12.13 39.48
N ARG A 93 -0.30 -13.29 38.87
CA ARG A 93 -0.55 -14.57 39.54
C ARG A 93 0.44 -14.79 40.67
N GLY A 94 1.71 -14.46 40.46
CA GLY A 94 2.72 -14.52 41.52
C GLY A 94 2.42 -13.60 42.69
N GLU A 95 2.03 -12.35 42.41
CA GLU A 95 1.64 -11.37 43.42
C GLU A 95 0.40 -11.81 44.22
N ILE A 96 -0.64 -12.29 43.52
CA ILE A 96 -1.85 -12.82 44.14
C ILE A 96 -1.52 -14.01 45.04
N GLY A 97 -0.69 -14.92 44.54
CA GLY A 97 -0.23 -16.06 45.33
C GLY A 97 0.53 -15.64 46.59
N GLY A 98 1.38 -14.62 46.49
CA GLY A 98 2.11 -14.04 47.62
C GLY A 98 1.17 -13.41 48.66
N VAL A 99 0.23 -12.58 48.22
CA VAL A 99 -0.76 -11.96 49.10
C VAL A 99 -1.62 -13.01 49.80
N TYR A 100 -2.03 -14.04 49.09
CA TYR A 100 -2.80 -15.14 49.69
C TYR A 100 -2.01 -15.88 50.75
N ARG A 101 -0.75 -16.22 50.53
CA ARG A 101 0.10 -16.88 51.53
C ARG A 101 0.34 -16.00 52.73
N ASP A 102 0.60 -14.71 52.53
CA ASP A 102 0.81 -13.76 53.64
C ASP A 102 -0.45 -13.58 54.47
N ALA A 103 -1.60 -13.44 53.84
CA ALA A 103 -2.89 -13.34 54.55
C ALA A 103 -3.18 -14.60 55.35
N ARG A 104 -2.91 -15.78 54.79
CA ARG A 104 -3.08 -17.06 55.50
C ARG A 104 -2.13 -17.18 56.69
N ALA A 105 -0.85 -16.83 56.49
CA ALA A 105 0.12 -16.86 57.59
C ALA A 105 -0.25 -15.89 58.71
N HIS A 106 -0.76 -14.70 58.38
CA HIS A 106 -1.26 -13.73 59.33
C HIS A 106 -2.46 -14.30 60.13
N THR A 107 -3.42 -14.89 59.42
CA THR A 107 -4.60 -15.51 60.05
C THR A 107 -4.19 -16.64 61.00
N ASP A 108 -3.29 -17.54 60.56
CA ASP A 108 -2.82 -18.65 61.40
C ASP A 108 -2.08 -18.15 62.65
N SER A 109 -1.28 -17.09 62.50
CA SER A 109 -0.62 -16.43 63.63
C SER A 109 -1.61 -15.85 64.65
N GLN A 110 -2.64 -15.17 64.15
CA GLN A 110 -3.70 -14.61 65.00
C GLN A 110 -4.48 -15.69 65.70
N VAL A 111 -4.85 -16.77 65.04
CA VAL A 111 -5.55 -17.92 65.66
C VAL A 111 -4.70 -18.56 66.73
N THR A 112 -3.41 -18.75 66.52
CA THR A 112 -2.48 -19.28 67.51
C THR A 112 -2.38 -18.38 68.72
N ALA A 113 -2.27 -17.06 68.53
CA ALA A 113 -2.25 -16.09 69.65
C ALA A 113 -3.53 -16.15 70.52
N VAL A 114 -4.71 -16.21 69.87
CA VAL A 114 -5.97 -16.31 70.53
C VAL A 114 -6.09 -17.63 71.34
N ARG A 115 -5.63 -18.75 70.75
CA ARG A 115 -5.60 -20.05 71.48
C ARG A 115 -4.69 -20.00 72.70
N ASP A 116 -3.53 -19.40 72.58
CA ASP A 116 -2.59 -19.28 73.68
C ASP A 116 -3.15 -18.40 74.81
N GLU A 117 -3.81 -17.29 74.47
CA GLU A 117 -4.51 -16.44 75.47
C GLU A 117 -5.63 -17.19 76.16
N LEU A 118 -6.46 -17.90 75.38
CA LEU A 118 -7.54 -18.69 75.94
C LEU A 118 -7.04 -19.78 76.89
N LYS A 119 -5.96 -20.44 76.55
CA LYS A 119 -5.32 -21.45 77.37
C LYS A 119 -4.78 -20.84 78.68
N ALA A 120 -4.10 -19.69 78.59
CA ALA A 120 -3.55 -18.98 79.71
C ALA A 120 -4.69 -18.53 80.69
N GLU A 121 -5.76 -17.98 80.13
CA GLU A 121 -6.94 -17.60 80.94
C GLU A 121 -7.60 -18.83 81.58
N GLY A 122 -7.78 -19.91 80.87
CA GLY A 122 -8.30 -21.15 81.36
C GLY A 122 -7.46 -21.73 82.50
N ASP A 123 -6.17 -21.73 82.37
CA ASP A 123 -5.24 -22.17 83.43
C ASP A 123 -5.26 -21.25 84.59
N SER A 124 -5.37 -19.94 84.44
CA SER A 124 -5.51 -18.95 85.50
C SER A 124 -6.80 -19.19 86.28
N LEU A 125 -7.93 -19.39 85.63
CA LEU A 125 -9.19 -19.66 86.22
C LEU A 125 -9.19 -20.97 87.00
N ARG A 126 -8.50 -21.98 86.54
CA ARG A 126 -8.39 -23.26 87.29
C ARG A 126 -7.50 -23.17 88.52
N GLY A 127 -6.51 -22.27 88.48
CA GLY A 127 -5.59 -22.03 89.58
C GLY A 127 -6.21 -21.22 90.74
N GLU A 128 -7.33 -20.55 90.45
CA GLU A 128 -8.09 -19.89 91.47
C GLU A 128 -9.01 -20.89 92.22
#